data_ab8b0072951582253e1ecd9fdd841c05
#
_entry.id   ab8b0072951582253e1ecd9fdd841c05
#
_cell.length_a   1.000
_cell.length_b   1.000
_cell.length_c   1.000
_cell.angle_alpha   90.00
_cell.angle_beta   90.00
_cell.angle_gamma   90.00
#
_symmetry.space_group_name_H-M   'P 1'
#
loop_
_entity.id
_entity.type
_entity.pdbx_description
1 polymer ?
#
loop_
_entity_poly.entity_id
_entity_poly.type
_entity_poly.pdbx_seq_one_letter_code
_entity_poly.pdbx_strand_id
1 'polypeptide(L)'
;PEVRAKIRRLQMESATKSAKQQEALQNMGEATAIITNPTHFAIALKYEVGQVGAPKIIAMGKGLIAKRIMEIGIEKNITSFRSPLLARALFFTGEIGEEISEKLYNAVAVALAYVYKLDRGEDIDAPDIDVPEDLRFNENGTILKEN
;
A
#
# COMPACT_ATOMS: atom_id res chain seq x y z
N PRO A 1 -19.68 -31.39 15.18
CA PRO A 1 -19.92 -31.42 13.73
C PRO A 1 -19.02 -30.44 12.97
N GLU A 2 -18.74 -30.74 11.73
CA GLU A 2 -17.87 -30.01 10.84
C GLU A 2 -18.26 -28.55 10.65
N VAL A 3 -19.56 -28.24 10.65
CA VAL A 3 -20.05 -26.88 10.44
C VAL A 3 -19.59 -25.94 11.57
N ARG A 4 -19.67 -26.39 12.82
CA ARG A 4 -19.22 -25.57 13.96
C ARG A 4 -17.71 -25.32 13.92
N ALA A 5 -16.93 -26.34 13.59
CA ALA A 5 -15.47 -26.21 13.48
C ALA A 5 -15.10 -25.23 12.37
N LYS A 6 -15.80 -25.30 11.23
CA LYS A 6 -15.58 -24.39 10.10
C LYS A 6 -15.93 -22.95 10.46
N ILE A 7 -17.05 -22.72 11.15
CA ILE A 7 -17.45 -21.38 11.59
C ILE A 7 -16.42 -20.80 12.55
N ARG A 8 -15.97 -21.58 13.53
CA ARG A 8 -14.91 -21.12 14.47
C ARG A 8 -13.64 -20.72 13.74
N ARG A 9 -13.23 -21.51 12.76
CA ARG A 9 -12.03 -21.22 11.97
C ARG A 9 -12.16 -19.91 11.22
N LEU A 10 -13.30 -19.68 10.57
CA LEU A 10 -13.58 -18.44 9.85
C LEU A 10 -13.59 -17.24 10.79
N GLN A 11 -14.18 -17.38 11.97
CA GLN A 11 -14.19 -16.32 12.97
C GLN A 11 -12.79 -16.00 13.49
N MET A 12 -11.97 -17.02 13.71
CA MET A 12 -10.58 -16.83 14.16
C MET A 12 -9.73 -16.16 13.07
N GLU A 13 -9.89 -16.57 11.81
CA GLU A 13 -9.20 -15.94 10.69
C GLU A 13 -9.58 -14.47 10.54
N SER A 14 -10.88 -14.16 10.67
CA SER A 14 -11.38 -12.79 10.59
C SER A 14 -10.84 -11.94 11.75
N ALA A 15 -10.83 -12.47 12.97
CA ALA A 15 -10.31 -11.79 14.15
C ALA A 15 -8.80 -11.52 14.00
N THR A 16 -8.04 -12.48 13.46
CA THR A 16 -6.61 -12.34 13.22
C THR A 16 -6.34 -11.24 12.20
N LYS A 17 -7.11 -11.17 11.11
CA LYS A 17 -6.99 -10.12 10.11
C LYS A 17 -7.29 -8.74 10.71
N SER A 18 -8.34 -8.63 11.53
CA SER A 18 -8.69 -7.37 12.18
C SER A 18 -7.60 -6.90 13.14
N ALA A 19 -7.03 -7.82 13.92
CA ALA A 19 -5.92 -7.50 14.82
C ALA A 19 -4.69 -7.03 14.05
N LYS A 20 -4.36 -7.70 12.94
CA LYS A 20 -3.24 -7.33 12.08
C LYS A 20 -3.43 -5.95 11.47
N GLN A 21 -4.64 -5.64 11.01
CA GLN A 21 -4.97 -4.31 10.49
C GLN A 21 -4.86 -3.23 11.56
N GLN A 22 -5.35 -3.49 12.77
CA GLN A 22 -5.26 -2.53 13.87
C GLN A 22 -3.82 -2.26 14.25
N GLU A 23 -3.00 -3.30 14.35
CA GLU A 23 -1.56 -3.17 14.64
C GLU A 23 -0.87 -2.36 13.53
N ALA A 24 -1.20 -2.65 12.27
CA ALA A 24 -0.65 -1.92 11.13
C ALA A 24 -0.96 -0.42 11.22
N LEU A 25 -2.20 -0.06 11.58
CA LEU A 25 -2.57 1.35 11.73
C LEU A 25 -1.81 2.02 12.87
N GLN A 26 -1.50 1.29 13.95
CA GLN A 26 -0.69 1.80 15.05
C GLN A 26 0.77 2.04 14.64
N ASN A 27 1.27 1.28 13.67
CA ASN A 27 2.64 1.39 13.18
C ASN A 27 2.82 2.42 12.07
N MET A 28 1.77 3.16 11.71
CA MET A 28 1.81 4.14 10.62
C MET A 28 2.88 5.23 10.79
N GLY A 29 3.29 5.52 12.03
CA GLY A 29 4.36 6.49 12.28
C GLY A 29 5.68 6.12 11.64
N GLU A 30 5.89 4.85 11.29
CA GLU A 30 7.11 4.38 10.63
C GLU A 30 7.07 4.54 9.11
N ALA A 31 5.92 4.91 8.53
CA ALA A 31 5.77 4.98 7.09
C ALA A 31 6.55 6.15 6.48
N THR A 32 7.18 5.88 5.34
CA THR A 32 7.89 6.89 4.54
C THR A 32 6.94 7.62 3.61
N ALA A 33 5.98 6.91 3.06
CA ALA A 33 5.05 7.44 2.06
C ALA A 33 3.78 6.59 2.01
N ILE A 34 2.71 7.20 1.51
CA ILE A 34 1.45 6.50 1.25
C ILE A 34 1.16 6.60 -0.25
N ILE A 35 0.99 5.47 -0.91
CA ILE A 35 0.59 5.41 -2.31
C ILE A 35 -0.92 5.23 -2.35
N THR A 36 -1.61 6.09 -3.09
CA THR A 36 -3.08 6.13 -3.05
C THR A 36 -3.74 6.00 -4.41
N ASN A 37 -4.88 5.34 -4.40
CA ASN A 37 -5.95 5.54 -5.37
C ASN A 37 -7.09 6.14 -4.52
N PRO A 38 -7.20 7.48 -4.45
CA PRO A 38 -8.04 8.15 -3.46
C PRO A 38 -9.46 7.61 -3.42
N THR A 39 -9.97 7.42 -2.20
CA THR A 39 -11.23 6.81 -1.81
C THR A 39 -11.31 5.30 -1.98
N HIS A 40 -10.41 4.66 -2.71
CA HIS A 40 -10.46 3.22 -2.97
C HIS A 40 -9.35 2.43 -2.30
N PHE A 41 -8.09 2.83 -2.47
CA PHE A 41 -6.93 2.09 -1.96
C PHE A 41 -5.89 3.02 -1.36
N ALA A 42 -5.24 2.56 -0.29
CA ALA A 42 -4.08 3.22 0.27
C ALA A 42 -3.08 2.19 0.78
N ILE A 43 -1.81 2.39 0.47
CA ILE A 43 -0.71 1.52 0.87
C ILE A 43 0.38 2.38 1.50
N ALA A 44 0.67 2.15 2.78
CA ALA A 44 1.74 2.83 3.49
C ALA A 44 3.01 2.00 3.36
N LEU A 45 4.08 2.64 2.89
CA LEU A 45 5.37 2.00 2.64
C LEU A 45 6.44 2.55 3.58
N LYS A 46 7.35 1.69 3.99
CA LYS A 46 8.53 2.07 4.74
C LYS A 46 9.77 1.74 3.94
N TYR A 47 10.62 2.75 3.73
CA TYR A 47 11.92 2.56 3.11
C TYR A 47 12.87 3.66 3.56
N GLU A 48 14.01 3.28 4.13
CA GLU A 48 15.05 4.21 4.52
C GLU A 48 16.17 4.15 3.49
N VAL A 49 16.67 5.33 3.08
CA VAL A 49 17.78 5.42 2.12
C VAL A 49 18.98 4.66 2.69
N GLY A 50 19.55 3.77 1.87
CA GLY A 50 20.70 2.97 2.27
C GLY A 50 20.39 1.67 2.99
N GLN A 51 19.09 1.39 3.28
CA GLN A 51 18.74 0.11 3.88
C GLN A 51 18.98 -1.05 2.93
N VAL A 52 19.24 -2.23 3.49
CA VAL A 52 19.31 -3.48 2.74
C VAL A 52 17.88 -4.00 2.56
N GLY A 53 17.56 -4.42 1.34
CA GLY A 53 16.25 -4.95 1.02
C GLY A 53 15.33 -3.94 0.35
N ALA A 54 14.11 -4.39 0.06
CA ALA A 54 13.10 -3.61 -0.62
C ALA A 54 12.20 -2.87 0.37
N PRO A 55 11.39 -1.90 -0.11
CA PRO A 55 10.38 -1.27 0.72
C PRO A 55 9.40 -2.30 1.29
N LYS A 56 8.98 -2.06 2.53
CA LYS A 56 7.98 -2.89 3.22
C LYS A 56 6.63 -2.22 3.24
N ILE A 57 5.59 -3.03 3.19
CA ILE A 57 4.21 -2.57 3.38
C ILE A 57 3.93 -2.53 4.89
N ILE A 58 3.73 -1.33 5.42
CA ILE A 58 3.40 -1.11 6.83
C ILE A 58 1.91 -1.28 7.07
N ALA A 59 1.10 -0.75 6.17
CA ALA A 59 -0.36 -0.83 6.23
C ALA A 59 -0.90 -0.79 4.82
N MET A 60 -2.04 -1.40 4.59
CA MET A 60 -2.75 -1.30 3.33
C MET A 60 -4.21 -1.62 3.52
N GLY A 61 -5.05 -1.07 2.68
CA GLY A 61 -6.47 -1.34 2.73
C GLY A 61 -7.23 -0.71 1.59
N LYS A 62 -8.51 -1.06 1.53
CA LYS A 62 -9.46 -0.45 0.59
C LYS A 62 -10.66 0.10 1.36
N GLY A 63 -11.41 0.99 0.72
CA GLY A 63 -12.62 1.55 1.31
C GLY A 63 -12.34 2.31 2.61
N LEU A 64 -13.03 1.94 3.68
CA LEU A 64 -12.90 2.63 4.98
C LEU A 64 -11.49 2.52 5.56
N ILE A 65 -10.80 1.40 5.36
CA ILE A 65 -9.42 1.24 5.83
C ILE A 65 -8.49 2.18 5.06
N ALA A 66 -8.66 2.30 3.75
CA ALA A 66 -7.89 3.25 2.95
C ALA A 66 -8.10 4.68 3.44
N LYS A 67 -9.34 5.05 3.72
CA LYS A 67 -9.68 6.36 4.26
C LYS A 67 -8.97 6.61 5.59
N ARG A 68 -8.98 5.62 6.48
CA ARG A 68 -8.32 5.73 7.79
C ARG A 68 -6.80 5.88 7.65
N ILE A 69 -6.19 5.13 6.74
CA ILE A 69 -4.75 5.25 6.44
C ILE A 69 -4.42 6.68 6.00
N MET A 70 -5.24 7.25 5.10
CA MET A 70 -5.02 8.61 4.62
C MET A 70 -5.20 9.65 5.72
N GLU A 71 -6.18 9.47 6.61
CA GLU A 71 -6.39 10.34 7.76
C GLU A 71 -5.18 10.34 8.71
N ILE A 72 -4.68 9.15 9.05
CA ILE A 72 -3.50 9.01 9.90
C ILE A 72 -2.27 9.63 9.22
N GLY A 73 -2.16 9.45 7.90
CA GLY A 73 -1.08 10.06 7.13
C GLY A 73 -1.05 11.58 7.27
N ILE A 74 -2.22 12.22 7.21
CA ILE A 74 -2.34 13.67 7.41
C ILE A 74 -1.94 14.04 8.83
N GLU A 75 -2.45 13.33 9.84
CA GLU A 75 -2.13 13.57 11.25
C GLU A 75 -0.64 13.48 11.53
N LYS A 76 0.06 12.56 10.88
CA LYS A 76 1.49 12.28 11.10
C LYS A 76 2.41 12.93 10.07
N ASN A 77 1.87 13.76 9.19
CA ASN A 77 2.63 14.46 8.14
C ASN A 77 3.38 13.50 7.22
N ILE A 78 2.76 12.38 6.88
CA ILE A 78 3.32 11.42 5.92
C ILE A 78 2.89 11.84 4.51
N THR A 79 3.86 11.96 3.60
CA THR A 79 3.59 12.38 2.24
C THR A 79 2.81 11.32 1.47
N SER A 80 1.71 11.73 0.83
CA SER A 80 0.93 10.88 -0.06
C SER A 80 1.30 11.10 -1.51
N PHE A 81 1.29 10.05 -2.28
CA PHE A 81 1.48 10.11 -3.73
C PHE A 81 0.33 9.39 -4.42
N ARG A 82 -0.38 10.13 -5.25
CA ARG A 82 -1.51 9.57 -6.00
C ARG A 82 -1.02 8.83 -7.24
N SER A 83 -1.22 7.53 -7.27
CA SER A 83 -0.95 6.69 -8.43
C SER A 83 -1.90 5.51 -8.42
N PRO A 84 -3.06 5.61 -9.07
CA PRO A 84 -4.07 4.56 -9.02
C PRO A 84 -3.58 3.19 -9.46
N LEU A 85 -2.84 3.11 -10.57
CA LEU A 85 -2.31 1.84 -11.07
C LEU A 85 -1.31 1.23 -10.08
N LEU A 86 -0.41 2.03 -9.53
CA LEU A 86 0.60 1.54 -8.58
C LEU A 86 -0.07 1.12 -7.26
N ALA A 87 -1.02 1.91 -6.76
CA ALA A 87 -1.74 1.57 -5.53
C ALA A 87 -2.45 0.22 -5.67
N ARG A 88 -3.15 -0.01 -6.77
CA ARG A 88 -3.81 -1.28 -7.00
C ARG A 88 -2.82 -2.43 -7.16
N ALA A 89 -1.72 -2.22 -7.88
CA ALA A 89 -0.68 -3.25 -8.03
C ALA A 89 -0.10 -3.64 -6.67
N LEU A 90 0.21 -2.68 -5.83
CA LEU A 90 0.71 -2.94 -4.47
C LEU A 90 -0.31 -3.67 -3.62
N PHE A 91 -1.57 -3.27 -3.70
CA PHE A 91 -2.63 -3.88 -2.90
C PHE A 91 -2.84 -5.35 -3.28
N PHE A 92 -2.95 -5.66 -4.58
CA PHE A 92 -3.28 -7.01 -5.03
C PHE A 92 -2.10 -7.98 -5.04
N THR A 93 -0.87 -7.49 -4.94
CA THR A 93 0.33 -8.35 -4.87
C THR A 93 0.99 -8.36 -3.50
N GLY A 94 0.58 -7.48 -2.59
CA GLY A 94 1.29 -7.26 -1.34
C GLY A 94 0.60 -7.82 -0.11
N GLU A 95 1.37 -7.86 0.98
CA GLU A 95 0.93 -8.28 2.30
C GLU A 95 1.51 -7.33 3.34
N ILE A 96 0.72 -7.02 4.38
CA ILE A 96 1.19 -6.20 5.50
C ILE A 96 2.38 -6.89 6.18
N GLY A 97 3.45 -6.12 6.39
CA GLY A 97 4.68 -6.60 7.03
C GLY A 97 5.70 -7.20 6.07
N GLU A 98 5.33 -7.40 4.81
CA GLU A 98 6.21 -7.99 3.82
C GLU A 98 6.81 -6.94 2.89
N GLU A 99 7.91 -7.29 2.24
CA GLU A 99 8.48 -6.47 1.17
C GLU A 99 7.56 -6.48 -0.04
N ILE A 100 7.60 -5.42 -0.83
CA ILE A 100 6.84 -5.32 -2.07
C ILE A 100 7.30 -6.39 -3.08
N SER A 101 6.43 -6.70 -4.05
CA SER A 101 6.78 -7.59 -5.16
C SER A 101 7.98 -7.06 -5.94
N GLU A 102 8.90 -7.93 -6.33
CA GLU A 102 10.06 -7.59 -7.16
C GLU A 102 9.67 -6.89 -8.46
N LYS A 103 8.53 -7.25 -9.02
CA LYS A 103 8.02 -6.65 -10.27
C LYS A 103 7.69 -5.18 -10.10
N LEU A 104 7.55 -4.69 -8.88
CA LEU A 104 7.21 -3.29 -8.59
C LEU A 104 8.40 -2.47 -8.07
N TYR A 105 9.60 -3.04 -8.00
CA TYR A 105 10.77 -2.34 -7.46
C TYR A 105 11.03 -1.02 -8.19
N ASN A 106 11.06 -1.03 -9.52
CA ASN A 106 11.34 0.18 -10.30
C ASN A 106 10.23 1.23 -10.14
N ALA A 107 8.98 0.81 -10.21
CA ALA A 107 7.84 1.72 -10.07
C ALA A 107 7.85 2.40 -8.69
N VAL A 108 8.07 1.63 -7.64
CA VAL A 108 8.11 2.15 -6.27
C VAL A 108 9.33 3.05 -6.07
N ALA A 109 10.49 2.68 -6.64
CA ALA A 109 11.69 3.51 -6.54
C ALA A 109 11.46 4.91 -7.14
N VAL A 110 10.79 5.00 -8.30
CA VAL A 110 10.44 6.27 -8.92
C VAL A 110 9.51 7.08 -8.02
N ALA A 111 8.48 6.44 -7.46
CA ALA A 111 7.54 7.10 -6.56
C ALA A 111 8.24 7.63 -5.30
N LEU A 112 9.09 6.81 -4.66
CA LEU A 112 9.80 7.21 -3.45
C LEU A 112 10.83 8.32 -3.72
N ALA A 113 11.51 8.28 -4.85
CA ALA A 113 12.44 9.35 -5.23
C ALA A 113 11.72 10.70 -5.31
N TYR A 114 10.53 10.71 -5.89
CA TYR A 114 9.68 11.90 -5.94
C TYR A 114 9.27 12.36 -4.54
N VAL A 115 8.83 11.45 -3.69
CA VAL A 115 8.43 11.75 -2.30
C VAL A 115 9.58 12.39 -1.52
N TYR A 116 10.80 11.84 -1.63
CA TYR A 116 11.99 12.40 -0.95
C TYR A 116 12.29 13.81 -1.41
N LYS A 117 12.14 14.09 -2.71
CA LYS A 117 12.34 15.45 -3.24
C LYS A 117 11.30 16.41 -2.71
N LEU A 118 10.04 15.99 -2.68
CA LEU A 118 8.96 16.80 -2.08
C LEU A 118 9.25 17.10 -0.61
N ASP A 119 9.69 16.12 0.15
CA ASP A 119 9.98 16.26 1.57
C ASP A 119 11.12 17.23 1.83
N ARG A 120 12.04 17.39 0.86
CA ARG A 120 13.12 18.39 0.91
C ARG A 120 12.68 19.76 0.43
N GLY A 121 11.43 19.94 0.08
CA GLY A 121 10.90 21.22 -0.38
C GLY A 121 11.17 21.56 -1.84
N GLU A 122 11.58 20.58 -2.64
CA GLU A 122 11.80 20.78 -4.08
C GLU A 122 10.46 20.90 -4.81
N ASP A 123 10.40 21.85 -5.74
CA ASP A 123 9.23 22.05 -6.59
C ASP A 123 9.44 21.28 -7.90
N ILE A 124 8.87 20.10 -7.97
CA ILE A 124 9.05 19.20 -9.11
C ILE A 124 7.70 18.62 -9.53
N ASP A 125 7.61 18.25 -10.80
CA ASP A 125 6.43 17.61 -11.35
C ASP A 125 6.36 16.14 -10.91
N ALA A 126 5.14 15.66 -10.70
CA ALA A 126 4.93 14.25 -10.37
C ALA A 126 5.33 13.37 -11.57
N PRO A 127 6.08 12.29 -11.33
CA PRO A 127 6.46 11.38 -12.41
C PRO A 127 5.30 10.52 -12.87
N ASP A 128 5.35 10.07 -14.12
CA ASP A 128 4.50 8.99 -14.59
C ASP A 128 5.09 7.68 -14.07
N ILE A 129 4.24 6.83 -13.52
CA ILE A 129 4.65 5.55 -12.98
C ILE A 129 4.31 4.45 -13.97
N ASP A 130 5.34 3.74 -14.43
CA ASP A 130 5.18 2.62 -15.35
C ASP A 130 4.98 1.33 -14.55
N VAL A 131 3.76 0.82 -14.55
CA VAL A 131 3.41 -0.45 -13.90
C VAL A 131 3.42 -1.54 -14.96
N PRO A 132 4.08 -2.70 -14.72
CA PRO A 132 4.05 -3.81 -15.66
C PRO A 132 2.64 -4.19 -16.09
N GLU A 133 2.45 -4.52 -17.36
CA GLU A 133 1.13 -4.82 -17.92
C GLU A 133 0.40 -5.94 -17.19
N ASP A 134 1.13 -6.95 -16.73
CA ASP A 134 0.56 -8.07 -15.98
C ASP A 134 0.17 -7.72 -14.54
N LEU A 135 0.46 -6.50 -14.10
CA LEU A 135 0.10 -6.00 -12.78
C LEU A 135 -0.78 -4.75 -12.82
N ARG A 136 -1.36 -4.44 -13.97
CA ARG A 136 -2.31 -3.33 -14.11
C ARG A 136 -3.72 -3.82 -13.81
N PHE A 137 -4.08 -3.77 -12.54
CA PHE A 137 -5.37 -4.24 -12.06
C PHE A 137 -6.44 -3.15 -12.12
N ASN A 138 -7.70 -3.58 -12.27
CA ASN A 138 -8.83 -2.73 -11.96
C ASN A 138 -9.13 -2.80 -10.45
N GLU A 139 -10.18 -2.13 -10.00
CA GLU A 139 -10.52 -2.07 -8.57
C GLU A 139 -10.92 -3.42 -7.98
N ASN A 140 -11.32 -4.38 -8.82
CA ASN A 140 -11.73 -5.72 -8.39
C ASN A 140 -10.58 -6.73 -8.42
N GLY A 141 -9.37 -6.31 -8.81
CA GLY A 141 -8.22 -7.20 -8.90
C GLY A 141 -8.12 -7.98 -10.21
N THR A 142 -8.87 -7.55 -11.22
CA THR A 142 -8.80 -8.14 -12.57
C THR A 142 -7.82 -7.32 -13.41
N ILE A 143 -7.01 -7.99 -14.23
CA ILE A 143 -6.07 -7.30 -15.10
C ILE A 143 -6.82 -6.49 -16.16
N LEU A 144 -6.40 -5.24 -16.33
CA LEU A 144 -6.94 -4.36 -17.36
C LEU A 144 -6.55 -4.90 -18.74
N LYS A 145 -7.54 -4.94 -19.64
CA LYS A 145 -7.29 -5.34 -21.03
C LYS A 145 -7.05 -4.09 -21.86
N GLU A 146 -5.94 -4.06 -22.56
CA GLU A 146 -5.68 -3.03 -23.54
C GLU A 146 -6.34 -3.43 -24.85
N ASN A 147 -7.05 -2.49 -25.46
CA ASN A 147 -7.63 -2.70 -26.77
C ASN A 147 -6.60 -2.40 -27.86
#